data_dea6bc2ad46da9932b0a048cd72e96c9
#
_entry.id   dea6bc2ad46da9932b0a048cd72e96c9
#
_cell.length_a   1.000
_cell.length_b   1.000
_cell.length_c   1.000
_cell.angle_alpha   90.00
_cell.angle_beta   90.00
_cell.angle_gamma   90.00
#
_symmetry.space_group_name_H-M   'P 1'
#
loop_
_entity.id
_entity.type
_entity.pdbx_description
1 polymer ?
#
loop_
_entity_poly.entity_id
_entity_poly.type
_entity_poly.pdbx_seq_one_letter_code
_entity_poly.pdbx_strand_id
1 'polypeptide(L)'
;EYDAMVLTLTREMSDFFEATIKAGSDVKQASNWLMGEVSAYLNSEKLELHETKLTPENLSGMISLIEDGTISSKIAKKVFRELIMNGGDAKTVVKEKGFIQLSDPSQLLPIINDILNQNQQSIDDFKNGKDRAVGFLVGQIMKATKGQANPGVVNKLLQEELAKR
;
A
#
# COMPACT_ATOMS: atom_id res chain seq x y z
N GLU A 1 20.79 -15.91 -1.87
CA GLU A 1 21.13 -17.11 -2.69
C GLU A 1 19.89 -17.86 -3.16
N TYR A 2 18.94 -18.15 -2.25
CA TYR A 2 17.70 -18.82 -2.60
C TYR A 2 16.85 -18.01 -3.60
N ASP A 3 16.73 -16.70 -3.37
CA ASP A 3 15.97 -15.79 -4.23
C ASP A 3 16.52 -15.76 -5.66
N ALA A 4 17.83 -15.70 -5.81
CA ALA A 4 18.50 -15.75 -7.11
C ALA A 4 18.26 -17.09 -7.83
N MET A 5 18.26 -18.19 -7.11
CA MET A 5 18.06 -19.52 -7.67
C MET A 5 16.63 -19.70 -8.18
N VAL A 6 15.63 -19.20 -7.49
CA VAL A 6 14.21 -19.29 -7.94
C VAL A 6 13.97 -18.37 -9.15
N LEU A 7 14.55 -17.15 -9.17
CA LEU A 7 14.41 -16.22 -10.28
C LEU A 7 15.13 -16.68 -11.56
N THR A 8 16.14 -17.54 -11.44
CA THR A 8 16.86 -18.10 -12.61
C THR A 8 16.18 -19.32 -13.21
N LEU A 9 15.08 -19.81 -12.63
CA LEU A 9 14.35 -20.97 -13.16
C LEU A 9 13.76 -20.72 -14.56
N THR A 10 13.44 -19.47 -14.89
CA THR A 10 13.01 -19.08 -16.23
C THR A 10 13.78 -17.86 -16.71
N ARG A 11 14.24 -17.90 -17.95
CA ARG A 11 14.93 -16.76 -18.59
C ARG A 11 14.04 -15.53 -18.64
N GLU A 12 12.76 -15.74 -18.91
CA GLU A 12 11.75 -14.66 -18.96
C GLU A 12 11.64 -13.91 -17.63
N MET A 13 11.59 -14.63 -16.51
CA MET A 13 11.56 -14.02 -15.16
C MET A 13 12.85 -13.26 -14.86
N SER A 14 13.99 -13.82 -15.25
CA SER A 14 15.29 -13.15 -15.07
C SER A 14 15.41 -11.86 -15.87
N ASP A 15 15.03 -11.90 -17.13
CA ASP A 15 15.04 -10.71 -18.01
C ASP A 15 14.08 -9.63 -17.49
N PHE A 16 12.91 -10.01 -17.03
CA PHE A 16 11.93 -9.10 -16.42
C PHE A 16 12.48 -8.47 -15.13
N PHE A 17 13.11 -9.27 -14.28
CA PHE A 17 13.74 -8.80 -13.05
C PHE A 17 14.81 -7.76 -13.34
N GLU A 18 15.74 -8.05 -14.27
CA GLU A 18 16.78 -7.12 -14.66
C GLU A 18 16.22 -5.81 -15.22
N ALA A 19 15.21 -5.89 -16.07
CA ALA A 19 14.54 -4.71 -16.63
C ALA A 19 13.84 -3.87 -15.54
N THR A 20 13.25 -4.50 -14.54
CA THR A 20 12.64 -3.81 -13.39
C THR A 20 13.69 -3.07 -12.56
N ILE A 21 14.85 -3.68 -12.34
CA ILE A 21 15.98 -3.03 -11.65
C ILE A 21 16.51 -1.84 -12.46
N LYS A 22 16.67 -2.01 -13.76
CA LYS A 22 17.11 -0.92 -14.66
C LYS A 22 16.14 0.25 -14.68
N ALA A 23 14.86 0.00 -14.47
CA ALA A 23 13.83 1.04 -14.35
C ALA A 23 13.88 1.80 -13.00
N GLY A 24 14.75 1.40 -12.07
CA GLY A 24 15.02 2.10 -10.82
C GLY A 24 14.50 1.44 -9.56
N SER A 25 14.00 0.22 -9.63
CA SER A 25 13.48 -0.50 -8.46
C SER A 25 14.62 -1.03 -7.58
N ASP A 26 14.33 -1.11 -6.28
CA ASP A 26 15.17 -1.84 -5.33
C ASP A 26 15.17 -3.34 -5.66
N VAL A 27 16.36 -3.95 -5.59
CA VAL A 27 16.57 -5.36 -5.91
C VAL A 27 15.70 -6.28 -5.07
N LYS A 28 15.65 -6.03 -3.77
CA LYS A 28 14.91 -6.84 -2.82
C LYS A 28 13.40 -6.74 -3.04
N GLN A 29 12.89 -5.54 -3.27
CA GLN A 29 11.48 -5.31 -3.54
C GLN A 29 11.05 -5.99 -4.84
N ALA A 30 11.81 -5.80 -5.92
CA ALA A 30 11.55 -6.45 -7.20
C ALA A 30 11.56 -7.98 -7.09
N SER A 31 12.55 -8.54 -6.38
CA SER A 31 12.64 -9.98 -6.11
C SER A 31 11.42 -10.49 -5.34
N ASN A 32 11.03 -9.82 -4.26
CA ASN A 32 9.88 -10.20 -3.45
C ASN A 32 8.57 -10.20 -4.25
N TRP A 33 8.34 -9.21 -5.09
CA TRP A 33 7.16 -9.14 -5.93
C TRP A 33 7.14 -10.22 -7.00
N LEU A 34 8.26 -10.46 -7.69
CA LEU A 34 8.35 -11.49 -8.72
C LEU A 34 8.22 -12.91 -8.16
N MET A 35 8.86 -13.19 -7.04
CA MET A 35 8.79 -14.50 -6.40
C MET A 35 7.45 -14.74 -5.68
N GLY A 36 6.87 -13.70 -5.10
CA GLY A 36 5.61 -13.79 -4.36
C GLY A 36 4.40 -13.63 -5.27
N GLU A 37 3.96 -12.39 -5.43
CA GLU A 37 2.68 -12.07 -6.07
C GLU A 37 2.63 -12.43 -7.56
N VAL A 38 3.70 -12.16 -8.31
CA VAL A 38 3.76 -12.48 -9.75
C VAL A 38 3.72 -14.01 -9.96
N SER A 39 4.58 -14.73 -9.27
CA SER A 39 4.61 -16.21 -9.39
C SER A 39 3.31 -16.85 -8.92
N ALA A 40 2.72 -16.36 -7.84
CA ALA A 40 1.44 -16.86 -7.33
C ALA A 40 0.31 -16.64 -8.35
N TYR A 41 0.27 -15.46 -8.98
CA TYR A 41 -0.72 -15.16 -10.01
C TYR A 41 -0.56 -16.06 -11.25
N LEU A 42 0.67 -16.19 -11.76
CA LEU A 42 0.95 -17.03 -12.93
C LEU A 42 0.58 -18.50 -12.68
N ASN A 43 0.89 -19.02 -11.50
CA ASN A 43 0.53 -20.38 -11.12
C ASN A 43 -0.98 -20.57 -10.97
N SER A 44 -1.67 -19.60 -10.37
CA SER A 44 -3.12 -19.63 -10.18
C SER A 44 -3.89 -19.62 -11.50
N GLU A 45 -3.48 -18.73 -12.41
CA GLU A 45 -4.13 -18.55 -13.70
C GLU A 45 -3.58 -19.47 -14.79
N LYS A 46 -2.51 -20.22 -14.49
CA LYS A 46 -1.80 -21.10 -15.44
C LYS A 46 -1.32 -20.33 -16.68
N LEU A 47 -0.79 -19.16 -16.45
CA LEU A 47 -0.27 -18.25 -17.48
C LEU A 47 1.25 -18.14 -17.40
N GLU A 48 1.85 -17.80 -18.53
CA GLU A 48 3.24 -17.36 -18.60
C GLU A 48 3.32 -15.83 -18.45
N LEU A 49 4.49 -15.32 -18.05
CA LEU A 49 4.66 -13.90 -17.80
C LEU A 49 4.34 -13.02 -19.02
N HIS A 50 4.74 -13.45 -20.22
CA HIS A 50 4.47 -12.74 -21.47
C HIS A 50 2.99 -12.74 -21.89
N GLU A 51 2.18 -13.60 -21.32
CA GLU A 51 0.73 -13.63 -21.55
C GLU A 51 0.00 -12.60 -20.69
N THR A 52 0.67 -12.02 -19.72
CA THR A 52 0.11 -10.94 -18.88
C THR A 52 0.39 -9.56 -19.47
N LYS A 53 -0.30 -8.54 -18.99
CA LYS A 53 -0.08 -7.15 -19.37
C LYS A 53 0.90 -6.41 -18.47
N LEU A 54 1.48 -7.12 -17.50
CA LEU A 54 2.47 -6.54 -16.60
C LEU A 54 3.77 -6.25 -17.36
N THR A 55 4.33 -5.06 -17.16
CA THR A 55 5.62 -4.66 -17.72
C THR A 55 6.63 -4.34 -16.61
N PRO A 56 7.95 -4.42 -16.86
CA PRO A 56 8.96 -4.03 -15.87
C PRO A 56 8.78 -2.59 -15.38
N GLU A 57 8.42 -1.68 -16.27
CA GLU A 57 8.19 -0.27 -15.97
C GLU A 57 6.97 -0.10 -15.03
N ASN A 58 5.90 -0.84 -15.26
CA ASN A 58 4.70 -0.81 -14.42
C ASN A 58 4.98 -1.35 -13.02
N LEU A 59 5.70 -2.45 -12.92
CA LEU A 59 6.09 -3.02 -11.63
C LEU A 59 7.04 -2.06 -10.89
N SER A 60 8.01 -1.48 -11.56
CA SER A 60 8.93 -0.49 -11.00
C SER A 60 8.16 0.75 -10.50
N GLY A 61 7.23 1.27 -11.28
CA GLY A 61 6.38 2.40 -10.89
C GLY A 61 5.57 2.11 -9.63
N MET A 62 4.99 0.92 -9.53
CA MET A 62 4.25 0.48 -8.34
C MET A 62 5.15 0.38 -7.11
N ILE A 63 6.32 -0.21 -7.23
CA ILE A 63 7.30 -0.33 -6.13
C ILE A 63 7.73 1.06 -5.66
N SER A 64 7.97 1.99 -6.56
CA SER A 64 8.30 3.38 -6.23
C SER A 64 7.20 4.05 -5.41
N LEU A 65 5.93 3.82 -5.74
CA LEU A 65 4.79 4.34 -4.98
C LEU A 65 4.69 3.76 -3.56
N ILE A 66 5.13 2.52 -3.37
CA ILE A 66 5.21 1.91 -2.03
C ILE A 66 6.34 2.58 -1.24
N GLU A 67 7.51 2.75 -1.84
CA GLU A 67 8.70 3.32 -1.21
C GLU A 67 8.49 4.78 -0.78
N ASP A 68 7.79 5.57 -1.58
CA ASP A 68 7.50 6.98 -1.25
C ASP A 68 6.29 7.17 -0.33
N GLY A 69 5.61 6.10 0.04
CA GLY A 69 4.47 6.12 0.95
C GLY A 69 3.13 6.52 0.31
N THR A 70 3.06 6.67 -1.02
CA THR A 70 1.82 6.99 -1.72
C THR A 70 0.78 5.89 -1.57
N ILE A 71 1.20 4.63 -1.57
CA ILE A 71 0.35 3.46 -1.35
C ILE A 71 0.93 2.54 -0.29
N SER A 72 0.07 1.84 0.45
CA SER A 72 0.48 0.79 1.38
C SER A 72 0.71 -0.53 0.62
N SER A 73 1.40 -1.49 1.26
CA SER A 73 1.57 -2.84 0.70
C SER A 73 0.24 -3.53 0.39
N LYS A 74 -0.79 -3.28 1.20
CA LYS A 74 -2.15 -3.79 0.98
C LYS A 74 -2.79 -3.21 -0.27
N ILE A 75 -2.66 -1.89 -0.47
CA ILE A 75 -3.13 -1.20 -1.68
C ILE A 75 -2.33 -1.66 -2.89
N ALA A 76 -1.02 -1.84 -2.75
CA ALA A 76 -0.14 -2.30 -3.80
C ALA A 76 -0.59 -3.63 -4.41
N LYS A 77 -1.11 -4.57 -3.62
CA LYS A 77 -1.67 -5.83 -4.13
C LYS A 77 -2.86 -5.61 -5.06
N LYS A 78 -3.69 -4.62 -4.78
CA LYS A 78 -4.82 -4.24 -5.65
C LYS A 78 -4.33 -3.60 -6.94
N VAL A 79 -3.36 -2.69 -6.85
CA VAL A 79 -2.72 -2.06 -8.02
C VAL A 79 -2.05 -3.11 -8.89
N PHE A 80 -1.32 -4.03 -8.29
CA PHE A 80 -0.67 -5.14 -8.99
C PHE A 80 -1.66 -5.96 -9.83
N ARG A 81 -2.80 -6.33 -9.26
CA ARG A 81 -3.84 -7.07 -9.99
C ARG A 81 -4.36 -6.31 -11.21
N GLU A 82 -4.60 -5.03 -11.06
CA GLU A 82 -5.01 -4.18 -12.19
C GLU A 82 -3.93 -4.12 -13.27
N LEU A 83 -2.66 -3.96 -12.89
CA LEU A 83 -1.54 -3.90 -13.82
C LEU A 83 -1.35 -5.22 -14.59
N ILE A 84 -1.44 -6.36 -13.92
CA ILE A 84 -1.23 -7.67 -14.55
C ILE A 84 -2.39 -8.09 -15.43
N MET A 85 -3.61 -7.69 -15.08
CA MET A 85 -4.82 -8.02 -15.85
C MET A 85 -5.09 -7.05 -16.99
N ASN A 86 -4.92 -5.77 -16.76
CA ASN A 86 -5.35 -4.71 -17.67
C ASN A 86 -4.18 -3.89 -18.24
N GLY A 87 -3.02 -3.95 -17.61
CA GLY A 87 -1.88 -3.11 -17.96
C GLY A 87 -2.06 -1.67 -17.49
N GLY A 88 -1.31 -0.77 -18.06
CA GLY A 88 -1.35 0.66 -17.75
C GLY A 88 -0.23 1.12 -16.84
N ASP A 89 -0.27 2.40 -16.48
CA ASP A 89 0.71 3.01 -15.58
C ASP A 89 0.23 2.96 -14.13
N ALA A 90 1.11 2.58 -13.21
CA ALA A 90 0.77 2.43 -11.80
C ALA A 90 0.21 3.72 -11.18
N LYS A 91 0.78 4.87 -11.51
CA LYS A 91 0.29 6.17 -11.01
C LYS A 91 -1.11 6.48 -11.50
N THR A 92 -1.38 6.20 -12.77
CA THR A 92 -2.69 6.38 -13.39
C THR A 92 -3.72 5.46 -12.74
N VAL A 93 -3.41 4.17 -12.56
CA VAL A 93 -4.29 3.20 -11.90
C VAL A 93 -4.63 3.65 -10.47
N VAL A 94 -3.63 4.07 -9.71
CA VAL A 94 -3.81 4.56 -8.32
C VAL A 94 -4.74 5.77 -8.29
N LYS A 95 -4.57 6.71 -9.22
CA LYS A 95 -5.38 7.92 -9.31
C LYS A 95 -6.82 7.62 -9.73
N GLU A 96 -7.01 6.84 -10.79
CA GLU A 96 -8.32 6.51 -11.34
C GLU A 96 -9.17 5.66 -10.41
N LYS A 97 -8.55 4.71 -9.73
CA LYS A 97 -9.22 3.80 -8.79
C LYS A 97 -9.33 4.36 -7.36
N GLY A 98 -8.75 5.53 -7.10
CA GLY A 98 -8.75 6.13 -5.76
C GLY A 98 -7.96 5.33 -4.72
N PHE A 99 -6.88 4.68 -5.13
CA PHE A 99 -6.03 3.86 -4.25
C PHE A 99 -4.96 4.66 -3.52
N ILE A 100 -4.97 5.98 -3.60
CA ILE A 100 -3.99 6.85 -2.93
C ILE A 100 -4.13 6.69 -1.41
N GLN A 101 -3.01 6.44 -0.73
CA GLN A 101 -2.96 6.46 0.71
C GLN A 101 -3.09 7.89 1.23
N LEU A 102 -4.05 8.14 2.13
CA LEU A 102 -4.20 9.43 2.78
C LEU A 102 -3.15 9.57 3.89
N SER A 103 -2.16 10.42 3.66
CA SER A 103 -1.11 10.76 4.62
C SER A 103 -0.95 12.26 4.83
N ASP A 104 -1.69 13.09 4.09
CA ASP A 104 -1.67 14.54 4.23
C ASP A 104 -2.47 14.97 5.48
N PRO A 105 -1.82 15.63 6.47
CA PRO A 105 -2.51 16.12 7.66
C PRO A 105 -3.70 17.02 7.36
N SER A 106 -3.63 17.85 6.31
CA SER A 106 -4.72 18.75 5.93
C SER A 106 -6.01 18.02 5.51
N GLN A 107 -5.87 16.80 4.99
CA GLN A 107 -7.00 15.94 4.62
C GLN A 107 -7.49 15.08 5.77
N LEU A 108 -6.60 14.65 6.65
CA LEU A 108 -6.93 13.77 7.78
C LEU A 108 -7.49 14.53 8.98
N LEU A 109 -7.01 15.74 9.28
CA LEU A 109 -7.44 16.51 10.45
C LEU A 109 -8.96 16.76 10.50
N PRO A 110 -9.63 17.16 9.41
CA PRO A 110 -11.09 17.31 9.44
C PRO A 110 -11.81 16.01 9.80
N ILE A 111 -11.36 14.89 9.26
CA ILE A 111 -11.93 13.56 9.52
C ILE A 111 -11.71 13.17 11.00
N ILE A 112 -10.50 13.38 11.51
CA ILE A 112 -10.13 13.09 12.90
C ILE A 112 -10.99 13.93 13.85
N ASN A 113 -11.10 15.24 13.61
CA ASN A 113 -11.89 16.13 14.45
C ASN A 113 -13.37 15.77 14.45
N ASP A 114 -13.91 15.40 13.30
CA ASP A 114 -15.31 14.98 13.18
C ASP A 114 -15.59 13.72 14.00
N ILE A 115 -14.70 12.72 13.91
CA ILE A 115 -14.80 11.48 14.70
C ILE A 115 -14.64 11.76 16.18
N LEU A 116 -13.72 12.63 16.60
CA LEU A 116 -13.53 13.02 17.98
C LEU A 116 -14.78 13.72 18.54
N ASN A 117 -15.41 14.60 17.76
CA ASN A 117 -16.64 15.29 18.15
C ASN A 117 -17.82 14.33 18.37
N GLN A 118 -17.86 13.24 17.59
CA GLN A 118 -18.89 12.21 17.71
C GLN A 118 -18.63 11.21 18.83
N ASN A 119 -17.42 11.15 19.37
CA ASN A 119 -16.99 10.14 20.35
C ASN A 119 -16.39 10.77 21.62
N GLN A 120 -17.09 11.72 22.22
CA GLN A 120 -16.62 12.43 23.42
C GLN A 120 -16.26 11.46 24.56
N GLN A 121 -17.02 10.37 24.73
CA GLN A 121 -16.75 9.36 25.73
C GLN A 121 -15.38 8.72 25.55
N SER A 122 -14.94 8.49 24.31
CA SER A 122 -13.61 7.94 24.02
C SER A 122 -12.50 8.94 24.36
N ILE A 123 -12.73 10.24 24.22
CA ILE A 123 -11.80 11.28 24.66
C ILE A 123 -11.64 11.25 26.19
N ASP A 124 -12.75 11.17 26.90
CA ASP A 124 -12.76 11.09 28.36
C ASP A 124 -12.07 9.82 28.85
N ASP A 125 -12.31 8.69 28.21
CA ASP A 125 -11.65 7.42 28.51
C ASP A 125 -10.14 7.50 28.30
N PHE A 126 -9.70 8.16 27.23
CA PHE A 126 -8.26 8.40 26.99
C PHE A 126 -7.64 9.25 28.09
N LYS A 127 -8.29 10.35 28.51
CA LYS A 127 -7.83 11.21 29.60
C LYS A 127 -7.74 10.49 30.93
N ASN A 128 -8.57 9.46 31.11
CA ASN A 128 -8.57 8.59 32.29
C ASN A 128 -7.58 7.42 32.19
N GLY A 129 -6.67 7.45 31.20
CA GLY A 129 -5.61 6.47 31.05
C GLY A 129 -6.02 5.16 30.36
N LYS A 130 -7.17 5.14 29.68
CA LYS A 130 -7.62 3.96 28.93
C LYS A 130 -7.07 3.99 27.49
N ASP A 131 -5.92 3.37 27.28
CA ASP A 131 -5.26 3.35 25.97
C ASP A 131 -6.10 2.70 24.86
N ARG A 132 -7.04 1.82 25.23
CA ARG A 132 -7.97 1.19 24.27
C ARG A 132 -8.82 2.20 23.51
N ALA A 133 -9.07 3.37 24.07
CA ALA A 133 -9.82 4.44 23.40
C ALA A 133 -9.11 4.94 22.14
N VAL A 134 -7.78 5.01 22.14
CA VAL A 134 -6.98 5.38 20.96
C VAL A 134 -7.16 4.35 19.86
N GLY A 135 -7.07 3.08 20.16
CA GLY A 135 -7.28 2.00 19.18
C GLY A 135 -8.68 2.04 18.56
N PHE A 136 -9.70 2.29 19.35
CA PHE A 136 -11.08 2.46 18.87
C PHE A 136 -11.19 3.66 17.91
N LEU A 137 -10.63 4.81 18.26
CA LEU A 137 -10.66 6.01 17.43
C LEU A 137 -9.90 5.82 16.12
N VAL A 138 -8.72 5.19 16.15
CA VAL A 138 -7.97 4.80 14.94
C VAL A 138 -8.83 3.91 14.05
N GLY A 139 -9.50 2.92 14.61
CA GLY A 139 -10.41 2.03 13.87
C GLY A 139 -11.55 2.79 13.18
N GLN A 140 -12.15 3.77 13.85
CA GLN A 140 -13.20 4.62 13.28
C GLN A 140 -12.67 5.48 12.12
N ILE A 141 -11.48 6.05 12.26
CA ILE A 141 -10.82 6.85 11.21
C ILE A 141 -10.49 5.97 10.01
N MET A 142 -9.95 4.77 10.23
CA MET A 142 -9.65 3.83 9.16
C MET A 142 -10.92 3.41 8.42
N LYS A 143 -12.03 3.20 9.14
CA LYS A 143 -13.34 2.89 8.53
C LYS A 143 -13.85 4.06 7.69
N ALA A 144 -13.79 5.28 8.22
CA ALA A 144 -14.24 6.48 7.52
C ALA A 144 -13.44 6.75 6.23
N THR A 145 -12.15 6.41 6.24
CA THR A 145 -11.25 6.55 5.08
C THR A 145 -11.20 5.30 4.20
N LYS A 146 -12.03 4.30 4.48
CA LYS A 146 -12.06 3.01 3.76
C LYS A 146 -10.70 2.31 3.70
N GLY A 147 -9.91 2.45 4.74
CA GLY A 147 -8.56 1.89 4.85
C GLY A 147 -7.48 2.64 4.07
N GLN A 148 -7.77 3.81 3.52
CA GLN A 148 -6.81 4.61 2.74
C GLN A 148 -5.89 5.47 3.61
N ALA A 149 -6.27 5.77 4.85
CA ALA A 149 -5.42 6.55 5.75
C ALA A 149 -4.17 5.78 6.16
N ASN A 150 -3.04 6.48 6.27
CA ASN A 150 -1.80 5.92 6.81
C ASN A 150 -1.93 5.76 8.33
N PRO A 151 -1.91 4.53 8.88
CA PRO A 151 -2.13 4.32 10.32
C PRO A 151 -1.13 5.04 11.22
N GLY A 152 0.13 5.14 10.81
CA GLY A 152 1.17 5.86 11.55
C GLY A 152 0.89 7.35 11.65
N VAL A 153 0.49 7.98 10.55
CA VAL A 153 0.13 9.40 10.50
C VAL A 153 -1.16 9.65 11.28
N VAL A 154 -2.17 8.78 11.12
CA VAL A 154 -3.43 8.85 11.88
C VAL A 154 -3.16 8.82 13.39
N ASN A 155 -2.34 7.88 13.84
CA ASN A 155 -2.03 7.72 15.26
C ASN A 155 -1.33 8.98 15.81
N LYS A 156 -0.36 9.50 15.10
CA LYS A 156 0.36 10.72 15.48
C LYS A 156 -0.60 11.93 15.58
N LEU A 157 -1.38 12.19 14.55
CA LEU A 157 -2.33 13.30 14.51
C LEU A 157 -3.41 13.17 15.57
N LEU A 158 -3.90 11.94 15.79
CA LEU A 158 -4.92 11.66 16.81
C LEU A 158 -4.39 11.99 18.22
N GLN A 159 -3.16 11.58 18.54
CA GLN A 159 -2.54 11.89 19.82
C GLN A 159 -2.34 13.39 20.00
N GLU A 160 -1.91 14.10 18.95
CA GLU A 160 -1.76 15.56 18.99
C GLU A 160 -3.10 16.27 19.25
N GLU A 161 -4.17 15.83 18.58
CA GLU A 161 -5.51 16.40 18.78
C GLU A 161 -6.10 16.09 20.14
N LEU A 162 -5.89 14.87 20.66
CA LEU A 162 -6.31 14.50 22.01
C LEU A 162 -5.58 15.31 23.09
N ALA A 163 -4.31 15.63 22.87
CA ALA A 163 -3.53 16.47 23.80
C ALA A 163 -4.02 17.92 23.85
N LYS A 164 -4.66 18.42 22.78
CA LYS A 164 -5.22 19.79 22.71
C LYS A 164 -6.58 19.91 23.38
N ARG A 165 -7.26 18.82 23.67
CA ARG A 165 -8.62 18.77 24.23
C ARG A 165 -8.60 18.38 25.70
#